data_f4d319f200f76e0937840f6091f25179
#
_entry.id   f4d319f200f76e0937840f6091f25179
#
_cell.length_a   1.000
_cell.length_b   1.000
_cell.length_c   1.000
_cell.angle_alpha   90.00
_cell.angle_beta   90.00
_cell.angle_gamma   90.00
#
_symmetry.space_group_name_H-M   'P 1'
#
loop_
_entity.id
_entity.type
_entity.pdbx_description
1 polymer ?
#
loop_
_entity_poly.entity_id
_entity_poly.type
_entity_poly.pdbx_seq_one_letter_code
_entity_poly.pdbx_strand_id
1 'polypeptide(L)'
;MWDAPDGGVPIGLAVSGERSVERFAPLGDHLIAVEPDGELVSGWSKARPAGLARAIGQIPICWAPDRQQAIDLAHEQFRWFGGGWYVNADLPTPAGFDAASQFVRKEDVAGSIACGPDLDELAESVRPYLRAGFTDVALVQVGDALQQEFLDKAAGPLLDKLRALAP
;
A
#
# COMPACT_ATOMS: atom_id res chain seq x y z
N MET A 1 24.65 15.56 6.72
CA MET A 1 24.47 14.27 7.43
C MET A 1 25.86 13.84 7.86
N TRP A 2 26.09 13.66 9.15
CA TRP A 2 27.45 13.47 9.70
C TRP A 2 28.01 12.06 9.47
N ASP A 3 27.11 11.06 9.38
CA ASP A 3 27.46 9.65 9.28
C ASP A 3 26.74 8.99 8.08
N ALA A 4 26.73 9.68 6.92
CA ALA A 4 26.23 9.05 5.71
C ALA A 4 27.17 7.91 5.32
N PRO A 5 26.64 6.71 4.97
CA PRO A 5 27.47 5.60 4.50
C PRO A 5 28.20 5.99 3.21
N ASP A 6 29.38 5.40 2.97
CA ASP A 6 30.22 5.70 1.80
C ASP A 6 29.49 5.53 0.45
N GLY A 7 28.49 4.66 0.40
CA GLY A 7 27.62 4.43 -0.78
C GLY A 7 26.41 5.36 -0.89
N GLY A 8 26.27 6.33 0.03
CA GLY A 8 25.06 7.17 0.12
C GLY A 8 23.89 6.46 0.79
N VAL A 9 22.77 7.16 0.95
CA VAL A 9 21.51 6.63 1.48
C VAL A 9 20.56 6.39 0.31
N PRO A 10 20.07 5.16 0.08
CA PRO A 10 19.11 4.88 -0.98
C PRO A 10 17.81 5.70 -0.78
N ILE A 11 17.31 6.29 -1.87
CA ILE A 11 16.13 7.17 -1.85
C ILE A 11 14.98 6.49 -2.60
N GLY A 12 13.89 6.24 -1.89
CA GLY A 12 12.62 5.83 -2.49
C GLY A 12 11.76 7.06 -2.83
N LEU A 13 11.21 7.10 -4.04
CA LEU A 13 10.35 8.18 -4.49
C LEU A 13 8.95 7.67 -4.82
N ALA A 14 7.96 8.36 -4.27
CA ALA A 14 6.56 8.06 -4.52
C ALA A 14 6.14 8.63 -5.88
N VAL A 15 5.53 7.78 -6.71
CA VAL A 15 5.04 8.15 -8.04
C VAL A 15 3.66 7.56 -8.27
N SER A 16 2.85 8.21 -9.12
CA SER A 16 1.47 7.81 -9.42
C SER A 16 1.12 7.89 -10.90
N GLY A 17 2.08 8.16 -11.77
CA GLY A 17 1.84 8.27 -13.21
C GLY A 17 3.12 8.50 -14.01
N GLU A 18 3.02 8.38 -15.35
CA GLU A 18 4.12 8.45 -16.30
C GLU A 18 5.00 9.71 -16.10
N ARG A 19 4.38 10.88 -15.97
CA ARG A 19 5.12 12.15 -15.78
C ARG A 19 5.97 12.17 -14.51
N SER A 20 5.47 11.58 -13.43
CA SER A 20 6.22 11.49 -12.17
C SER A 20 7.35 10.47 -12.29
N VAL A 21 7.14 9.37 -13.01
CA VAL A 21 8.18 8.39 -13.32
C VAL A 21 9.30 9.03 -14.15
N GLU A 22 8.99 9.67 -15.27
CA GLU A 22 9.98 10.33 -16.12
C GLU A 22 10.83 11.36 -15.36
N ARG A 23 10.17 12.13 -14.48
CA ARG A 23 10.84 13.19 -13.72
C ARG A 23 11.71 12.67 -12.59
N PHE A 24 11.27 11.62 -11.89
CA PHE A 24 11.87 11.21 -10.63
C PHE A 24 12.72 9.94 -10.71
N ALA A 25 12.53 9.07 -11.69
CA ALA A 25 13.33 7.87 -11.81
C ALA A 25 14.84 8.13 -11.95
N PRO A 26 15.31 9.18 -12.62
CA PRO A 26 16.74 9.51 -12.65
C PRO A 26 17.32 9.96 -11.30
N LEU A 27 16.48 10.36 -10.35
CA LEU A 27 16.88 10.95 -9.07
C LEU A 27 16.77 9.98 -7.89
N GLY A 28 15.99 8.89 -8.02
CA GLY A 28 15.73 7.95 -6.95
C GLY A 28 16.31 6.57 -7.20
N ASP A 29 16.43 5.79 -6.12
CA ASP A 29 16.88 4.40 -6.17
C ASP A 29 15.72 3.42 -6.26
N HIS A 30 14.61 3.73 -5.58
CA HIS A 30 13.46 2.87 -5.44
C HIS A 30 12.19 3.58 -5.88
N LEU A 31 11.29 2.81 -6.52
CA LEU A 31 9.93 3.21 -6.78
C LEU A 31 9.07 2.93 -5.54
N ILE A 32 8.18 3.86 -5.18
CA ILE A 32 7.10 3.64 -4.21
C ILE A 32 5.78 3.99 -4.88
N ALA A 33 4.79 3.09 -4.84
CA ALA A 33 3.44 3.34 -5.35
C ALA A 33 2.38 2.63 -4.51
N VAL A 34 1.18 3.23 -4.46
CA VAL A 34 0.04 2.68 -3.72
C VAL A 34 -0.91 1.86 -4.60
N GLU A 35 -0.77 1.95 -5.92
CA GLU A 35 -1.58 1.20 -6.86
C GLU A 35 -0.73 0.13 -7.56
N PRO A 36 -1.28 -1.08 -7.81
CA PRO A 36 -0.57 -2.19 -8.43
C PRO A 36 -0.49 -2.01 -9.95
N ASP A 37 0.18 -0.94 -10.39
CA ASP A 37 0.34 -0.58 -11.80
C ASP A 37 1.70 -1.03 -12.34
N GLY A 38 1.68 -2.03 -13.24
CA GLY A 38 2.89 -2.56 -13.90
C GLY A 38 3.52 -1.57 -14.89
N GLU A 39 2.78 -0.60 -15.40
CA GLU A 39 3.33 0.44 -16.28
C GLU A 39 4.26 1.38 -15.49
N LEU A 40 3.93 1.70 -14.25
CA LEU A 40 4.82 2.46 -13.36
C LEU A 40 6.13 1.71 -13.11
N VAL A 41 6.07 0.40 -12.80
CA VAL A 41 7.25 -0.43 -12.55
C VAL A 41 8.13 -0.53 -13.80
N SER A 42 7.53 -0.83 -14.95
CA SER A 42 8.26 -0.94 -16.21
C SER A 42 8.83 0.41 -16.68
N GLY A 43 8.05 1.48 -16.55
CA GLY A 43 8.47 2.84 -16.88
C GLY A 43 9.65 3.30 -16.04
N TRP A 44 9.60 3.07 -14.71
CA TRP A 44 10.71 3.37 -13.81
C TRP A 44 11.98 2.61 -14.19
N SER A 45 11.88 1.31 -14.45
CA SER A 45 13.02 0.49 -14.85
C SER A 45 13.66 0.98 -16.15
N LYS A 46 12.87 1.46 -17.11
CA LYS A 46 13.37 2.04 -18.37
C LYS A 46 14.02 3.41 -18.20
N ALA A 47 13.42 4.26 -17.36
CA ALA A 47 13.88 5.65 -17.16
C ALA A 47 15.11 5.74 -16.25
N ARG A 48 15.41 4.73 -15.44
CA ARG A 48 16.56 4.69 -14.54
C ARG A 48 17.74 3.95 -15.16
N PRO A 49 18.87 4.62 -15.45
CA PRO A 49 20.02 3.99 -16.13
C PRO A 49 20.63 2.81 -15.36
N ALA A 50 20.58 2.86 -14.02
CA ALA A 50 21.10 1.78 -13.16
C ALA A 50 20.10 0.60 -12.98
N GLY A 51 18.93 0.66 -13.64
CA GLY A 51 17.86 -0.30 -13.47
C GLY A 51 17.04 -0.09 -12.18
N LEU A 52 16.01 -0.92 -12.01
CA LEU A 52 15.17 -0.91 -10.83
C LEU A 52 15.87 -1.62 -9.67
N ALA A 53 16.07 -0.93 -8.54
CA ALA A 53 16.59 -1.59 -7.34
C ALA A 53 15.45 -2.25 -6.55
N ARG A 54 14.35 -1.51 -6.27
CA ARG A 54 13.15 -2.06 -5.61
C ARG A 54 11.91 -1.31 -6.09
N ALA A 55 10.82 -2.04 -6.27
CA ALA A 55 9.48 -1.50 -6.45
C ALA A 55 8.68 -1.83 -5.19
N ILE A 56 8.30 -0.82 -4.43
CA ILE A 56 7.67 -0.94 -3.13
C ILE A 56 6.20 -0.53 -3.26
N GLY A 57 5.32 -1.49 -3.10
CA GLY A 57 3.89 -1.27 -3.01
C GLY A 57 3.43 -1.05 -1.57
N GLN A 58 2.27 -0.40 -1.39
CA GLN A 58 1.62 -0.27 -0.11
C GLN A 58 0.14 -0.59 -0.25
N ILE A 59 -0.38 -1.45 0.62
CA ILE A 59 -1.80 -1.81 0.64
C ILE A 59 -2.35 -1.79 2.07
N PRO A 60 -3.50 -1.14 2.32
CA PRO A 60 -4.20 -1.28 3.58
C PRO A 60 -4.90 -2.65 3.66
N ILE A 61 -4.85 -3.24 4.84
CA ILE A 61 -5.64 -4.40 5.25
C ILE A 61 -6.27 -4.09 6.60
N CYS A 62 -7.38 -4.72 6.91
CA CYS A 62 -7.97 -4.63 8.25
C CYS A 62 -8.30 -6.03 8.77
N TRP A 63 -7.38 -6.59 9.52
CA TRP A 63 -7.63 -7.83 10.25
C TRP A 63 -8.37 -7.56 11.56
N ALA A 64 -9.39 -8.35 11.81
CA ALA A 64 -10.05 -8.48 13.11
C ALA A 64 -10.57 -9.91 13.26
N PRO A 65 -10.83 -10.40 14.49
CA PRO A 65 -11.43 -11.71 14.72
C PRO A 65 -12.82 -11.88 14.10
N ASP A 66 -13.52 -10.77 13.90
CA ASP A 66 -14.83 -10.71 13.25
C ASP A 66 -14.79 -9.80 12.02
N ARG A 67 -15.41 -10.24 10.90
CA ARG A 67 -15.41 -9.53 9.64
C ARG A 67 -16.14 -8.17 9.74
N GLN A 68 -17.26 -8.12 10.46
CA GLN A 68 -18.01 -6.88 10.59
C GLN A 68 -17.21 -5.84 11.41
N GLN A 69 -16.55 -6.31 12.46
CA GLN A 69 -15.64 -5.47 13.25
C GLN A 69 -14.51 -4.89 12.37
N ALA A 70 -13.91 -5.70 11.50
CA ALA A 70 -12.88 -5.24 10.58
C ALA A 70 -13.40 -4.17 9.63
N ILE A 71 -14.58 -4.37 9.03
CA ILE A 71 -15.22 -3.41 8.13
C ILE A 71 -15.55 -2.11 8.87
N ASP A 72 -16.05 -2.18 10.09
CA ASP A 72 -16.40 -1.02 10.90
C ASP A 72 -15.17 -0.18 11.23
N LEU A 73 -14.08 -0.82 11.64
CA LEU A 73 -12.80 -0.15 11.91
C LEU A 73 -12.18 0.46 10.64
N ALA A 74 -12.16 -0.29 9.54
CA ALA A 74 -11.65 0.22 8.27
C ALA A 74 -12.47 1.44 7.79
N HIS A 75 -13.80 1.40 7.94
CA HIS A 75 -14.66 2.52 7.60
C HIS A 75 -14.44 3.72 8.53
N GLU A 76 -14.30 3.52 9.81
CA GLU A 76 -14.07 4.60 10.77
C GLU A 76 -12.76 5.33 10.49
N GLN A 77 -11.68 4.59 10.25
CA GLN A 77 -10.33 5.14 10.19
C GLN A 77 -9.81 5.40 8.77
N PHE A 78 -10.34 4.68 7.77
CA PHE A 78 -9.75 4.66 6.44
C PHE A 78 -10.77 4.83 5.29
N ARG A 79 -12.00 5.29 5.57
CA ARG A 79 -13.05 5.46 4.55
C ARG A 79 -12.63 6.34 3.37
N TRP A 80 -11.72 7.29 3.61
CA TRP A 80 -11.17 8.16 2.57
C TRP A 80 -10.44 7.38 1.45
N PHE A 81 -9.93 6.21 1.76
CA PHE A 81 -9.25 5.35 0.79
C PHE A 81 -10.19 4.91 -0.35
N GLY A 82 -11.48 4.73 -0.06
CA GLY A 82 -12.51 4.42 -1.05
C GLY A 82 -12.72 5.48 -2.14
N GLY A 83 -12.24 6.72 -1.92
CA GLY A 83 -12.27 7.80 -2.90
C GLY A 83 -11.26 7.66 -4.05
N GLY A 84 -10.26 6.82 -3.87
CA GLY A 84 -9.17 6.61 -4.82
C GLY A 84 -8.18 7.76 -4.92
N TRP A 85 -7.08 7.51 -5.63
CA TRP A 85 -5.97 8.47 -5.74
C TRP A 85 -6.38 9.79 -6.39
N TYR A 86 -7.20 9.76 -7.43
CA TYR A 86 -7.60 10.98 -8.15
C TYR A 86 -8.30 12.02 -7.26
N VAL A 87 -9.14 11.56 -6.34
CA VAL A 87 -9.79 12.44 -5.37
C VAL A 87 -8.79 12.88 -4.31
N ASN A 88 -8.06 11.94 -3.76
CA ASN A 88 -7.19 12.17 -2.60
C ASN A 88 -5.99 13.06 -2.93
N ALA A 89 -5.46 13.02 -4.16
CA ALA A 89 -4.30 13.81 -4.58
C ALA A 89 -4.55 15.32 -4.54
N ASP A 90 -5.79 15.75 -4.69
CA ASP A 90 -6.17 17.18 -4.71
C ASP A 90 -6.67 17.70 -3.35
N LEU A 91 -6.73 16.84 -2.32
CA LEU A 91 -7.21 17.22 -0.99
C LEU A 91 -6.06 17.76 -0.12
N PRO A 92 -6.07 19.05 0.25
CA PRO A 92 -4.91 19.68 0.88
C PRO A 92 -4.80 19.43 2.40
N THR A 93 -5.86 18.93 3.05
CA THR A 93 -5.91 18.82 4.51
C THR A 93 -6.69 17.58 4.97
N PRO A 94 -6.43 17.08 6.20
CA PRO A 94 -7.23 16.01 6.80
C PRO A 94 -8.74 16.30 6.83
N ALA A 95 -9.12 17.56 7.09
CA ALA A 95 -10.52 17.97 7.03
C ALA A 95 -11.13 17.84 5.64
N GLY A 96 -10.32 18.04 4.59
CA GLY A 96 -10.75 17.79 3.20
C GLY A 96 -11.02 16.31 2.94
N PHE A 97 -10.14 15.42 3.41
CA PHE A 97 -10.34 13.97 3.33
C PHE A 97 -11.60 13.52 4.05
N ASP A 98 -11.82 14.04 5.26
CA ASP A 98 -13.01 13.72 6.05
C ASP A 98 -14.30 14.19 5.35
N ALA A 99 -14.33 15.42 4.85
CA ALA A 99 -15.45 15.96 4.11
C ALA A 99 -15.75 15.19 2.81
N ALA A 100 -14.72 14.85 2.03
CA ALA A 100 -14.88 14.14 0.76
C ALA A 100 -15.36 12.69 0.96
N SER A 101 -15.02 12.06 2.07
CA SER A 101 -15.34 10.66 2.36
C SER A 101 -16.59 10.45 3.22
N GLN A 102 -17.31 11.51 3.61
CA GLN A 102 -18.47 11.42 4.52
C GLN A 102 -19.63 10.54 4.00
N PHE A 103 -19.71 10.33 2.67
CA PHE A 103 -20.76 9.52 2.03
C PHE A 103 -20.27 8.13 1.59
N VAL A 104 -18.99 7.81 1.82
CA VAL A 104 -18.45 6.47 1.55
C VAL A 104 -19.12 5.48 2.50
N ARG A 105 -19.66 4.41 1.94
CA ARG A 105 -20.36 3.37 2.70
C ARG A 105 -19.39 2.29 3.15
N LYS A 106 -19.80 1.50 4.14
CA LYS A 106 -19.04 0.35 4.63
C LYS A 106 -18.75 -0.68 3.53
N GLU A 107 -19.71 -0.89 2.64
CA GLU A 107 -19.58 -1.80 1.50
C GLU A 107 -18.53 -1.32 0.50
N ASP A 108 -18.42 -0.02 0.29
CA ASP A 108 -17.42 0.58 -0.61
C ASP A 108 -16.00 0.39 -0.03
N VAL A 109 -15.86 0.54 1.30
CA VAL A 109 -14.60 0.25 2.01
C VAL A 109 -14.25 -1.23 1.94
N ALA A 110 -15.20 -2.12 2.20
CA ALA A 110 -15.00 -3.56 2.13
C ALA A 110 -14.66 -4.07 0.72
N GLY A 111 -15.05 -3.32 -0.31
CA GLY A 111 -14.66 -3.57 -1.70
C GLY A 111 -13.24 -3.08 -2.04
N SER A 112 -12.67 -2.18 -1.24
CA SER A 112 -11.37 -1.55 -1.51
C SER A 112 -10.27 -2.03 -0.56
N ILE A 113 -10.63 -2.46 0.64
CA ILE A 113 -9.71 -2.92 1.70
C ILE A 113 -10.10 -4.34 2.09
N ALA A 114 -9.15 -5.27 2.04
CA ALA A 114 -9.37 -6.62 2.52
C ALA A 114 -9.61 -6.60 4.05
N CYS A 115 -10.80 -7.04 4.48
CA CYS A 115 -11.26 -6.94 5.86
C CYS A 115 -11.70 -8.31 6.40
N GLY A 116 -11.26 -8.66 7.60
CA GLY A 116 -11.74 -9.82 8.33
C GLY A 116 -10.65 -10.77 8.81
N PRO A 117 -11.07 -11.92 9.38
CA PRO A 117 -10.15 -12.90 9.96
C PRO A 117 -9.50 -13.82 8.92
N ASP A 118 -10.00 -13.86 7.69
CA ASP A 118 -9.51 -14.77 6.66
C ASP A 118 -8.16 -14.31 6.11
N LEU A 119 -7.11 -15.02 6.52
CA LEU A 119 -5.73 -14.71 6.11
C LEU A 119 -5.47 -15.06 4.63
N ASP A 120 -6.24 -15.93 4.01
CA ASP A 120 -6.11 -16.21 2.58
C ASP A 120 -6.66 -15.03 1.76
N GLU A 121 -7.79 -14.45 2.16
CA GLU A 121 -8.34 -13.24 1.56
C GLU A 121 -7.34 -12.06 1.68
N LEU A 122 -6.74 -11.88 2.86
CA LEU A 122 -5.74 -10.84 3.08
C LEU A 122 -4.48 -11.08 2.23
N ALA A 123 -4.00 -12.30 2.13
CA ALA A 123 -2.85 -12.65 1.31
C ALA A 123 -3.13 -12.44 -0.19
N GLU A 124 -4.30 -12.87 -0.67
CA GLU A 124 -4.70 -12.70 -2.08
C GLU A 124 -4.78 -11.22 -2.51
N SER A 125 -5.07 -10.30 -1.60
CA SER A 125 -5.07 -8.86 -1.89
C SER A 125 -3.72 -8.32 -2.38
N VAL A 126 -2.62 -9.01 -2.08
CA VAL A 126 -1.26 -8.64 -2.53
C VAL A 126 -0.96 -9.11 -3.96
N ARG A 127 -1.70 -10.11 -4.47
CA ARG A 127 -1.43 -10.72 -5.78
C ARG A 127 -1.38 -9.73 -6.96
N PRO A 128 -2.20 -8.67 -7.04
CA PRO A 128 -2.07 -7.67 -8.09
C PRO A 128 -0.70 -6.99 -8.11
N TYR A 129 -0.11 -6.71 -6.95
CA TYR A 129 1.23 -6.11 -6.85
C TYR A 129 2.32 -7.06 -7.36
N LEU A 130 2.25 -8.35 -7.00
CA LEU A 130 3.18 -9.35 -7.50
C LEU A 130 3.12 -9.46 -9.03
N ARG A 131 1.91 -9.46 -9.60
CA ARG A 131 1.70 -9.50 -11.06
C ARG A 131 2.21 -8.24 -11.76
N ALA A 132 2.11 -7.08 -11.10
CA ALA A 132 2.62 -5.81 -11.60
C ALA A 132 4.15 -5.68 -11.51
N GLY A 133 4.84 -6.63 -10.87
CA GLY A 133 6.30 -6.65 -10.76
C GLY A 133 6.86 -5.91 -9.56
N PHE A 134 6.04 -5.64 -8.54
CA PHE A 134 6.55 -5.11 -7.27
C PHE A 134 7.41 -6.15 -6.57
N THR A 135 8.54 -5.70 -6.03
CA THR A 135 9.49 -6.57 -5.30
C THR A 135 9.18 -6.66 -3.81
N ASP A 136 8.50 -5.64 -3.31
CA ASP A 136 8.15 -5.51 -1.91
C ASP A 136 6.74 -4.95 -1.78
N VAL A 137 5.99 -5.40 -0.79
CA VAL A 137 4.66 -4.85 -0.46
C VAL A 137 4.56 -4.62 1.04
N ALA A 138 4.34 -3.37 1.43
CA ALA A 138 4.05 -3.00 2.80
C ALA A 138 2.55 -3.17 3.07
N LEU A 139 2.21 -4.07 3.99
CA LEU A 139 0.84 -4.21 4.47
C LEU A 139 0.64 -3.26 5.65
N VAL A 140 -0.36 -2.40 5.54
CA VAL A 140 -0.72 -1.43 6.57
C VAL A 140 -1.98 -1.95 7.28
N GLN A 141 -1.80 -2.52 8.48
CA GLN A 141 -2.93 -2.92 9.31
C GLN A 141 -3.69 -1.67 9.78
N VAL A 142 -4.92 -1.51 9.34
CA VAL A 142 -5.85 -0.49 9.81
C VAL A 142 -6.53 -0.96 11.10
N GLY A 143 -6.85 -0.04 12.00
CA GLY A 143 -7.44 -0.39 13.29
C GLY A 143 -6.41 -0.38 14.43
N ASP A 144 -6.17 0.80 15.02
CA ASP A 144 -5.18 1.04 16.07
C ASP A 144 -5.39 0.17 17.32
N ALA A 145 -6.63 -0.05 17.72
CA ALA A 145 -6.98 -0.88 18.88
C ALA A 145 -6.61 -2.37 18.70
N LEU A 146 -6.41 -2.83 17.46
CA LEU A 146 -6.13 -4.22 17.14
C LEU A 146 -4.68 -4.49 16.68
N GLN A 147 -3.82 -3.48 16.69
CA GLN A 147 -2.43 -3.63 16.23
C GLN A 147 -1.68 -4.74 16.98
N GLN A 148 -1.74 -4.72 18.30
CA GLN A 148 -1.05 -5.74 19.10
C GLN A 148 -1.64 -7.13 18.88
N GLU A 149 -2.97 -7.23 18.84
CA GLU A 149 -3.64 -8.51 18.62
C GLU A 149 -3.34 -9.09 17.23
N PHE A 150 -3.29 -8.23 16.21
CA PHE A 150 -2.86 -8.61 14.85
C PHE A 150 -1.43 -9.16 14.85
N LEU A 151 -0.49 -8.46 15.50
CA LEU A 151 0.91 -8.90 15.59
C LEU A 151 1.04 -10.26 16.27
N ASP A 152 0.30 -10.46 17.36
CA ASP A 152 0.39 -11.68 18.16
C ASP A 152 -0.28 -12.89 17.50
N LYS A 153 -1.38 -12.69 16.76
CA LYS A 153 -2.22 -13.79 16.27
C LYS A 153 -2.19 -14.02 14.76
N ALA A 154 -2.05 -12.96 13.98
CA ALA A 154 -2.27 -13.02 12.53
C ALA A 154 -1.04 -12.71 11.69
N ALA A 155 -0.16 -11.82 12.13
CA ALA A 155 0.96 -11.35 11.32
C ALA A 155 1.91 -12.47 10.90
N GLY A 156 2.29 -13.35 11.82
CA GLY A 156 3.16 -14.50 11.53
C GLY A 156 2.54 -15.45 10.49
N PRO A 157 1.35 -16.01 10.75
CA PRO A 157 0.66 -16.87 9.79
C PRO A 157 0.37 -16.19 8.44
N LEU A 158 0.07 -14.89 8.43
CA LEU A 158 -0.12 -14.12 7.19
C LEU A 158 1.18 -14.03 6.38
N LEU A 159 2.30 -13.76 7.03
CA LEU A 159 3.62 -13.74 6.37
C LEU A 159 3.97 -15.08 5.73
N ASP A 160 3.64 -16.20 6.38
CA ASP A 160 3.88 -17.53 5.81
C ASP A 160 3.04 -17.77 4.55
N LYS A 161 1.78 -17.35 4.55
CA LYS A 161 0.92 -17.38 3.35
C LYS A 161 1.48 -16.48 2.22
N LEU A 162 1.90 -15.27 2.54
CA LEU A 162 2.48 -14.34 1.57
C LEU A 162 3.76 -14.89 0.94
N ARG A 163 4.63 -15.53 1.73
CA ARG A 163 5.83 -16.19 1.20
C ARG A 163 5.50 -17.33 0.25
N ALA A 164 4.40 -18.04 0.48
CA ALA A 164 3.93 -19.09 -0.41
C ALA A 164 3.33 -18.56 -1.73
N LEU A 165 2.96 -17.27 -1.79
CA LEU A 165 2.49 -16.62 -3.02
C LEU A 165 3.65 -16.09 -3.89
N ALA A 166 4.82 -15.88 -3.30
CA ALA A 166 6.00 -15.44 -4.05
C ALA A 166 6.43 -16.52 -5.06
N PRO A 167 6.80 -16.11 -6.29
CA PRO A 167 7.21 -17.06 -7.34
C PRO A 167 8.55 -17.75 -7.00
#